data_248e35290587c7d90342a7acbfbefbd8
#
_entry.id   248e35290587c7d90342a7acbfbefbd8
#
_cell.length_a   1.000
_cell.length_b   1.000
_cell.length_c   1.000
_cell.angle_alpha   90.00
_cell.angle_beta   90.00
_cell.angle_gamma   90.00
#
_symmetry.space_group_name_H-M   'P 1'
#
loop_
_entity.id
_entity.type
_entity.pdbx_description
1 polymer ?
#
loop_
_entity_poly.entity_id
_entity_poly.type
_entity_poly.pdbx_seq_one_letter_code
_entity_poly.pdbx_strand_id
1 'polypeptide(L)'
;NPLPKFHKKKIKYFFISNGNFLFKFVSLKNNKLVGISSQTFNLQPQKGLNIPFSIYDDKYQSKIYINFIKKISNLNFDCIGLSFVQSARIIKTLKNYNKNKIFISKIENFLGYINRKEIIKASDAIMIDRGDLAA
;
A
#
# COMPACT_ATOMS: atom_id res chain seq x y z
N ASN A 1 0.49 2.55 12.01
CA ASN A 1 -0.59 2.25 11.06
C ASN A 1 -1.24 0.92 11.42
N PRO A 2 -2.58 0.79 11.33
CA PRO A 2 -3.24 -0.49 11.52
C PRO A 2 -2.79 -1.47 10.45
N LEU A 3 -2.75 -2.76 10.80
CA LEU A 3 -2.48 -3.81 9.83
C LEU A 3 -3.58 -3.83 8.76
N PRO A 4 -3.25 -4.09 7.48
CA PRO A 4 -4.25 -4.27 6.45
C PRO A 4 -5.14 -5.48 6.76
N LYS A 5 -6.37 -5.49 6.23
CA LYS A 5 -7.25 -6.65 6.35
C LYS A 5 -6.70 -7.82 5.54
N PHE A 6 -6.68 -9.00 6.11
CA PHE A 6 -6.26 -10.22 5.43
C PHE A 6 -6.93 -11.46 6.00
N HIS A 7 -7.04 -12.49 5.18
CA HIS A 7 -7.58 -13.78 5.60
C HIS A 7 -6.49 -14.62 6.25
N LYS A 8 -6.51 -14.78 7.58
CA LYS A 8 -5.53 -15.56 8.35
C LYS A 8 -5.31 -16.98 7.78
N LYS A 9 -6.36 -17.64 7.29
CA LYS A 9 -6.27 -19.01 6.71
C LYS A 9 -5.56 -19.04 5.35
N LYS A 10 -5.40 -17.90 4.65
CA LYS A 10 -4.76 -17.82 3.34
C LYS A 10 -3.30 -17.40 3.41
N ILE A 11 -2.85 -16.90 4.55
CA ILE A 11 -1.48 -16.42 4.71
C ILE A 11 -0.62 -17.55 5.26
N LYS A 12 0.35 -17.95 4.47
CA LYS A 12 1.41 -18.88 4.89
C LYS A 12 2.68 -18.12 5.28
N TYR A 13 2.93 -16.99 4.64
CA TYR A 13 4.15 -16.20 4.76
C TYR A 13 3.82 -14.71 4.72
N PHE A 14 4.71 -13.91 5.28
CA PHE A 14 4.75 -12.47 5.09
C PHE A 14 6.21 -12.02 4.93
N PHE A 15 6.42 -10.82 4.41
CA PHE A 15 7.75 -10.31 4.10
C PHE A 15 7.98 -8.98 4.81
N ILE A 16 9.24 -8.68 5.10
CA ILE A 16 9.66 -7.38 5.63
C ILE A 16 10.77 -6.84 4.74
N SER A 17 10.86 -5.49 4.63
CA SER A 17 11.91 -4.79 3.86
C SER A 17 11.87 -5.15 2.37
N ASN A 18 10.72 -4.92 1.72
CA ASN A 18 10.52 -5.12 0.27
C ASN A 18 10.84 -6.56 -0.19
N GLY A 19 10.41 -7.53 0.60
CA GLY A 19 10.61 -8.94 0.29
C GLY A 19 11.94 -9.54 0.74
N ASN A 20 12.86 -8.73 1.29
CA ASN A 20 14.20 -9.23 1.68
C ASN A 20 14.17 -10.27 2.80
N PHE A 21 13.21 -10.17 3.71
CA PHE A 21 13.10 -11.07 4.87
C PHE A 21 11.78 -11.81 4.86
N LEU A 22 11.85 -13.11 4.67
CA LEU A 22 10.70 -14.02 4.67
C LEU A 22 10.42 -14.54 6.08
N PHE A 23 9.13 -14.48 6.47
CA PHE A 23 8.64 -15.06 7.71
C PHE A 23 7.51 -16.04 7.43
N LYS A 24 7.59 -17.23 8.02
CA LYS A 24 6.46 -18.16 8.10
C LYS A 24 5.45 -17.61 9.11
N PHE A 25 4.20 -17.41 8.68
CA PHE A 25 3.14 -16.92 9.56
C PHE A 25 2.82 -17.96 10.65
N VAL A 26 2.73 -17.50 11.89
CA VAL A 26 2.35 -18.32 13.05
C VAL A 26 0.99 -17.89 13.58
N SER A 27 0.84 -16.62 13.92
CA SER A 27 -0.40 -16.13 14.52
C SER A 27 -0.57 -14.61 14.39
N LEU A 28 -1.79 -14.16 14.62
CA LEU A 28 -2.13 -12.75 14.83
C LEU A 28 -2.85 -12.63 16.16
N LYS A 29 -2.23 -11.98 17.14
CA LYS A 29 -2.79 -11.72 18.47
C LYS A 29 -2.66 -10.23 18.79
N ASN A 30 -3.73 -9.61 19.28
CA ASN A 30 -3.75 -8.21 19.69
C ASN A 30 -3.11 -7.25 18.67
N ASN A 31 -3.45 -7.42 17.40
CA ASN A 31 -2.89 -6.67 16.26
C ASN A 31 -1.36 -6.82 16.10
N LYS A 32 -0.76 -7.84 16.70
CA LYS A 32 0.66 -8.19 16.53
C LYS A 32 0.77 -9.42 15.64
N LEU A 33 1.48 -9.26 14.53
CA LEU A 33 1.79 -10.34 13.60
C LEU A 33 2.99 -11.12 14.15
N VAL A 34 2.83 -12.44 14.30
CA VAL A 34 3.89 -13.33 14.78
C VAL A 34 4.33 -14.25 13.64
N GLY A 35 5.62 -14.32 13.40
CA GLY A 35 6.21 -15.19 12.41
C GLY A 35 7.57 -15.70 12.82
N ILE A 36 8.01 -16.76 12.15
CA ILE A 36 9.33 -17.38 12.34
C ILE A 36 10.13 -17.20 11.05
N SER A 37 11.34 -16.68 11.17
CA SER A 37 12.32 -16.64 10.08
C SER A 37 13.27 -17.83 10.19
N SER A 38 13.66 -18.39 9.05
CA SER A 38 14.72 -19.40 8.96
C SER A 38 16.12 -18.78 8.92
N GLN A 39 16.20 -17.46 8.80
CA GLN A 39 17.47 -16.73 8.70
C GLN A 39 17.65 -15.80 9.90
N THR A 40 18.89 -15.68 10.35
CA THR A 40 19.27 -14.67 11.34
C THR A 40 19.61 -13.35 10.62
N PHE A 41 19.05 -12.24 11.08
CA PHE A 41 19.30 -10.91 10.51
C PHE A 41 19.04 -9.82 11.56
N ASN A 42 19.56 -8.63 11.28
CA ASN A 42 19.29 -7.46 12.10
C ASN A 42 18.13 -6.65 11.48
N LEU A 43 16.95 -6.75 12.10
CA LEU A 43 15.76 -6.03 11.64
C LEU A 43 15.77 -4.59 12.14
N GLN A 44 15.96 -3.66 11.21
CA GLN A 44 15.87 -2.24 11.52
C GLN A 44 14.40 -1.81 11.69
N PRO A 45 14.10 -0.83 12.57
CA PRO A 45 12.75 -0.29 12.72
C PRO A 45 12.26 0.39 11.44
N GLN A 46 10.94 0.57 11.35
CA GLN A 46 10.25 1.28 10.26
C GLN A 46 10.40 0.64 8.86
N LYS A 47 10.76 -0.62 8.78
CA LYS A 47 10.77 -1.35 7.50
C LYS A 47 9.36 -1.70 7.04
N GLY A 48 9.14 -1.68 5.72
CA GLY A 48 7.87 -2.06 5.10
C GLY A 48 7.49 -3.50 5.43
N LEU A 49 6.20 -3.72 5.65
CA LEU A 49 5.60 -5.04 5.88
C LEU A 49 4.70 -5.39 4.69
N ASN A 50 5.01 -6.47 3.99
CA ASN A 50 4.24 -6.98 2.87
C ASN A 50 3.52 -8.27 3.29
N ILE A 51 2.20 -8.22 3.27
CA ILE A 51 1.34 -9.38 3.55
C ILE A 51 0.64 -9.75 2.25
N PRO A 52 0.92 -10.91 1.64
CA PRO A 52 0.28 -11.33 0.41
C PRO A 52 -1.25 -11.31 0.51
N PHE A 53 -1.92 -10.93 -0.56
CA PHE A 53 -3.39 -10.83 -0.63
C PHE A 53 -4.03 -9.92 0.42
N SER A 54 -3.27 -9.00 1.00
CA SER A 54 -3.82 -8.02 1.92
C SER A 54 -4.69 -6.98 1.21
N ILE A 55 -5.72 -6.53 1.90
CA ILE A 55 -6.67 -5.52 1.41
C ILE A 55 -6.57 -4.30 2.32
N TYR A 56 -6.22 -3.17 1.76
CA TYR A 56 -6.23 -1.89 2.47
C TYR A 56 -7.65 -1.32 2.47
N ASP A 57 -8.01 -0.63 3.53
CA ASP A 57 -9.32 0.03 3.62
C ASP A 57 -9.28 1.34 2.82
N ASP A 58 -10.03 1.41 1.72
CA ASP A 58 -10.08 2.59 0.84
C ASP A 58 -10.52 3.86 1.57
N LYS A 59 -11.43 3.76 2.55
CA LYS A 59 -11.89 4.93 3.32
C LYS A 59 -10.77 5.44 4.22
N TYR A 60 -10.06 4.53 4.86
CA TYR A 60 -8.93 4.87 5.71
C TYR A 60 -7.77 5.47 4.90
N GLN A 61 -7.42 4.86 3.76
CA GLN A 61 -6.41 5.40 2.85
C GLN A 61 -6.79 6.79 2.33
N SER A 62 -8.03 6.96 1.86
CA SER A 62 -8.52 8.26 1.38
C SER A 62 -8.39 9.34 2.45
N LYS A 63 -8.75 9.03 3.70
CA LYS A 63 -8.62 9.98 4.82
C LYS A 63 -7.15 10.39 5.07
N ILE A 64 -6.23 9.44 5.04
CA ILE A 64 -4.79 9.73 5.18
C ILE A 64 -4.31 10.65 4.06
N TYR A 65 -4.61 10.31 2.80
CA TYR A 65 -4.19 11.11 1.66
C TYR A 65 -4.81 12.51 1.65
N ILE A 66 -6.10 12.64 1.96
CA ILE A 66 -6.76 13.94 2.06
C ILE A 66 -6.10 14.82 3.12
N ASN A 67 -5.82 14.25 4.30
CA ASN A 67 -5.14 14.98 5.35
C ASN A 67 -3.73 15.39 4.94
N PHE A 68 -3.00 14.53 4.23
CA PHE A 68 -1.68 14.85 3.71
C PHE A 68 -1.75 15.97 2.66
N ILE A 69 -2.64 15.85 1.67
CA ILE A 69 -2.84 16.87 0.63
C ILE A 69 -3.17 18.23 1.23
N LYS A 70 -4.04 18.27 2.26
CA LYS A 70 -4.35 19.51 2.98
C LYS A 70 -3.12 20.13 3.64
N LYS A 71 -2.26 19.32 4.24
CA LYS A 71 -1.02 19.79 4.89
C LYS A 71 0.00 20.37 3.93
N ILE A 72 0.06 19.83 2.71
CA ILE A 72 1.01 20.25 1.69
C ILE A 72 0.42 21.22 0.66
N SER A 73 -0.84 21.65 0.85
CA SER A 73 -1.55 22.50 -0.12
C SER A 73 -0.83 23.82 -0.46
N ASN A 74 -0.05 24.35 0.49
CA ASN A 74 0.72 25.60 0.32
C ASN A 74 2.09 25.36 -0.34
N LEU A 75 2.49 24.13 -0.58
CA LEU A 75 3.74 23.81 -1.23
C LEU A 75 3.59 23.85 -2.75
N ASN A 76 4.61 24.31 -3.44
CA ASN A 76 4.65 24.26 -4.89
C ASN A 76 5.11 22.88 -5.36
N PHE A 77 4.20 22.10 -5.96
CA PHE A 77 4.46 20.78 -6.55
C PHE A 77 3.45 20.51 -7.66
N ASP A 78 3.79 19.68 -8.62
CA ASP A 78 2.95 19.38 -9.78
C ASP A 78 2.22 18.04 -9.66
N CYS A 79 2.81 17.06 -9.00
CA CYS A 79 2.26 15.71 -8.95
C CYS A 79 2.30 15.09 -7.55
N ILE A 80 1.41 14.11 -7.35
CA ILE A 80 1.25 13.37 -6.09
C ILE A 80 1.32 11.88 -6.42
N GLY A 81 2.30 11.19 -5.83
CA GLY A 81 2.37 9.73 -5.87
C GLY A 81 1.48 9.09 -4.80
N LEU A 82 0.57 8.22 -5.22
CA LEU A 82 -0.32 7.47 -4.35
C LEU A 82 0.18 6.03 -4.21
N SER A 83 0.64 5.63 -3.03
CA SER A 83 1.11 4.27 -2.77
C SER A 83 -0.04 3.30 -2.51
N PHE A 84 0.15 2.04 -2.86
CA PHE A 84 -0.80 0.94 -2.63
C PHE A 84 -2.22 1.22 -3.14
N VAL A 85 -2.34 1.81 -4.31
CA VAL A 85 -3.66 2.06 -4.93
C VAL A 85 -4.29 0.73 -5.33
N GLN A 86 -5.51 0.48 -4.84
CA GLN A 86 -6.25 -0.76 -5.07
C GLN A 86 -7.55 -0.55 -5.84
N SER A 87 -8.04 0.67 -5.94
CA SER A 87 -9.27 0.97 -6.65
C SER A 87 -9.25 2.35 -7.32
N ALA A 88 -9.99 2.50 -8.41
CA ALA A 88 -10.21 3.79 -9.06
C ALA A 88 -10.96 4.79 -8.17
N ARG A 89 -11.70 4.30 -7.18
CA ARG A 89 -12.50 5.12 -6.27
C ARG A 89 -11.64 6.09 -5.46
N ILE A 90 -10.49 5.61 -4.95
CA ILE A 90 -9.59 6.47 -4.16
C ILE A 90 -9.07 7.63 -5.00
N ILE A 91 -8.68 7.36 -6.25
CA ILE A 91 -8.14 8.37 -7.17
C ILE A 91 -9.21 9.42 -7.46
N LYS A 92 -10.42 9.00 -7.82
CA LYS A 92 -11.56 9.91 -8.08
C LYS A 92 -11.86 10.78 -6.87
N THR A 93 -11.85 10.20 -5.66
CA THR A 93 -12.04 10.94 -4.41
C THR A 93 -10.97 12.01 -4.23
N LEU A 94 -9.71 11.70 -4.46
CA LEU A 94 -8.60 12.63 -4.27
C LEU A 94 -8.56 13.71 -5.34
N LYS A 95 -8.88 13.40 -6.59
CA LYS A 95 -9.01 14.39 -7.68
C LYS A 95 -10.07 15.44 -7.38
N ASN A 96 -11.15 15.08 -6.69
CA ASN A 96 -12.16 16.05 -6.27
C ASN A 96 -11.64 17.08 -5.25
N TYR A 97 -10.63 16.71 -4.47
CA TYR A 97 -9.98 17.61 -3.51
C TYR A 97 -8.94 18.53 -4.14
N ASN A 98 -8.31 18.10 -5.22
CA ASN A 98 -7.27 18.90 -5.88
C ASN A 98 -7.23 18.59 -7.38
N LYS A 99 -8.03 19.33 -8.14
CA LYS A 99 -8.21 19.12 -9.59
C LYS A 99 -7.00 19.52 -10.44
N ASN A 100 -6.12 20.38 -9.88
CA ASN A 100 -5.00 20.97 -10.63
C ASN A 100 -3.69 20.19 -10.46
N LYS A 101 -3.72 19.03 -9.80
CA LYS A 101 -2.53 18.21 -9.58
C LYS A 101 -2.61 16.91 -10.36
N ILE A 102 -1.45 16.44 -10.80
CA ILE A 102 -1.29 15.16 -11.47
C ILE A 102 -1.24 14.06 -10.41
N PHE A 103 -2.08 13.05 -10.52
CA PHE A 103 -2.08 11.91 -9.62
C PHE A 103 -1.43 10.70 -10.29
N ILE A 104 -0.30 10.26 -9.72
CA ILE A 104 0.45 9.08 -10.15
C ILE A 104 0.06 7.92 -9.23
N SER A 105 -0.64 6.91 -9.76
CA SER A 105 -1.02 5.74 -8.98
C SER A 105 0.09 4.69 -8.99
N LYS A 106 0.55 4.29 -7.81
CA LYS A 106 1.53 3.23 -7.65
C LYS A 106 0.81 1.90 -7.46
N ILE A 107 1.06 0.95 -8.37
CA ILE A 107 0.55 -0.43 -8.30
C ILE A 107 1.61 -1.27 -7.60
N GLU A 108 1.33 -1.65 -6.35
CA GLU A 108 2.29 -2.23 -5.42
C GLU A 108 1.79 -3.51 -4.75
N ASN A 109 0.59 -3.99 -5.11
CA ASN A 109 0.03 -5.21 -4.57
C ASN A 109 -0.91 -5.93 -5.54
N PHE A 110 -1.28 -7.15 -5.19
CA PHE A 110 -2.11 -8.02 -6.02
C PHE A 110 -3.48 -7.41 -6.39
N LEU A 111 -4.16 -6.76 -5.44
CA LEU A 111 -5.49 -6.17 -5.71
C LEU A 111 -5.38 -4.95 -6.65
N GLY A 112 -4.35 -4.13 -6.51
CA GLY A 112 -4.04 -3.06 -7.45
C GLY A 112 -3.77 -3.60 -8.85
N TYR A 113 -3.05 -4.71 -8.96
CA TYR A 113 -2.81 -5.38 -10.23
C TYR A 113 -4.11 -5.93 -10.86
N ILE A 114 -4.99 -6.57 -10.09
CA ILE A 114 -6.29 -7.05 -10.58
C ILE A 114 -7.13 -5.89 -11.13
N ASN A 115 -7.21 -4.79 -10.39
CA ASN A 115 -8.02 -3.62 -10.74
C ASN A 115 -7.28 -2.61 -11.65
N ARG A 116 -6.13 -2.97 -12.20
CA ARG A 116 -5.25 -2.05 -12.96
C ARG A 116 -5.94 -1.31 -14.09
N LYS A 117 -6.86 -1.96 -14.81
CA LYS A 117 -7.56 -1.32 -15.94
C LYS A 117 -8.39 -0.10 -15.51
N GLU A 118 -9.08 -0.21 -14.37
CA GLU A 118 -9.87 0.89 -13.82
C GLU A 118 -8.98 1.96 -13.18
N ILE A 119 -7.91 1.54 -12.53
CA ILE A 119 -6.91 2.44 -11.92
C ILE A 119 -6.24 3.27 -13.02
N ILE A 120 -5.80 2.65 -14.12
CA ILE A 120 -5.19 3.35 -15.27
C ILE A 120 -6.14 4.41 -15.84
N LYS A 121 -7.42 4.06 -16.03
CA LYS A 121 -8.43 5.03 -16.56
C LYS A 121 -8.69 6.22 -15.63
N ALA A 122 -8.49 6.04 -14.33
CA ALA A 122 -8.76 7.09 -13.34
C ALA A 122 -7.52 7.95 -13.03
N SER A 123 -6.33 7.46 -13.30
CA SER A 123 -5.05 8.10 -13.00
C SER A 123 -4.58 9.00 -14.14
N ASP A 124 -3.71 9.94 -13.83
CA ASP A 124 -3.01 10.72 -14.86
C ASP A 124 -1.73 10.01 -15.30
N ALA A 125 -1.10 9.26 -14.39
CA ALA A 125 0.04 8.40 -14.67
C ALA A 125 0.05 7.17 -13.75
N ILE A 126 0.81 6.15 -14.13
CA ILE A 126 0.99 4.90 -13.37
C ILE A 126 2.47 4.70 -13.07
N MET A 127 2.74 4.24 -11.87
CA MET A 127 4.04 3.73 -11.46
C MET A 127 3.90 2.28 -11.00
N ILE A 128 4.74 1.41 -11.52
CA ILE A 128 4.84 0.01 -11.06
C ILE A 128 6.04 -0.10 -10.13
N ASP A 129 5.76 -0.24 -8.85
CA ASP A 129 6.79 -0.47 -7.85
C ASP A 129 7.10 -1.96 -7.78
N ARG A 130 8.20 -2.35 -8.41
CA ARG A 130 8.57 -3.76 -8.54
C ARG A 130 8.96 -4.41 -7.22
N GLY A 131 9.52 -3.63 -6.29
CA GLY A 131 9.94 -4.12 -4.99
C GLY A 131 8.77 -4.63 -4.15
N ASP A 132 7.75 -3.82 -4.00
CA ASP A 132 6.56 -4.19 -3.21
C ASP A 132 5.64 -5.17 -3.96
N LEU A 133 5.54 -5.06 -5.29
CA LEU A 133 4.68 -5.94 -6.09
C LEU A 133 5.21 -7.38 -6.17
N ALA A 134 6.53 -7.56 -6.07
CA ALA A 134 7.17 -8.89 -6.10
C ALA A 134 7.19 -9.59 -4.72
N ALA A 135 6.88 -8.90 -3.65
CA ALA A 135 6.79 -9.44 -2.29
C ALA A 135 5.34 -9.82 -1.97
#